data_550071bdfd5e5119027ce2480481d6af
#
_entry.id   550071bdfd5e5119027ce2480481d6af
#
_cell.length_a   1.000
_cell.length_b   1.000
_cell.length_c   1.000
_cell.angle_alpha   90.00
_cell.angle_beta   90.00
_cell.angle_gamma   90.00
#
_symmetry.space_group_name_H-M   'P 1'
#
loop_
_entity.id
_entity.type
_entity.pdbx_description
1 polymer ?
#
loop_
_entity_poly.entity_id
_entity_poly.type
_entity_poly.pdbx_seq_one_letter_code
_entity_poly.pdbx_strand_id
1 'polypeptide(L)'
;MFVTPFPCPELFAIPPSEPDVEVVYGPVPSITRPVFNGSWNQIQFVDGAFLYNKTGVTRALVSDGRRIVLQRVPWVHDDEVRYTFLSIVMTALLLQRGILPMHASAVAAHDGAVLFMGPSGAGKSTLAAELVRRGHPLQADDIAPIVLDSGYPEVVPGFPQLKLALDAAEHLDQPQDGVARVRPGEAKLSVLSHDRFNRRRLPLKAAVLLEPSAVDRVCMRKLDAVAKLRTLVKYTFNQSFLDGLGRRSHHFGQVAAVGNATDVFAVQRPDTGWQLPALADFIEHELLAS
;
A
#
# COMPACT_ATOMS: atom_id res chain seq x y z
N MET A 1 -9.29 -9.44 -10.72
CA MET A 1 -10.51 -9.71 -9.90
C MET A 1 -10.32 -11.01 -9.14
N PHE A 2 -10.89 -11.15 -7.94
CA PHE A 2 -10.85 -12.40 -7.15
C PHE A 2 -12.11 -12.55 -6.30
N VAL A 3 -12.38 -13.79 -5.90
CA VAL A 3 -13.44 -14.14 -4.95
C VAL A 3 -12.76 -14.62 -3.68
N THR A 4 -13.11 -14.07 -2.52
CA THR A 4 -12.55 -14.49 -1.23
C THR A 4 -13.47 -15.45 -0.51
N PRO A 5 -12.93 -16.46 0.20
CA PRO A 5 -13.72 -17.38 1.01
C PRO A 5 -14.14 -16.77 2.38
N PHE A 6 -13.94 -15.47 2.58
CA PHE A 6 -14.29 -14.69 3.78
C PHE A 6 -14.70 -13.26 3.40
N PRO A 7 -15.49 -12.58 4.24
CA PRO A 7 -15.90 -11.20 3.99
C PRO A 7 -14.70 -10.24 3.93
N CYS A 8 -14.68 -9.37 2.92
CA CYS A 8 -13.70 -8.30 2.75
C CYS A 8 -14.43 -6.97 2.54
N PRO A 9 -14.89 -6.31 3.62
CA PRO A 9 -15.60 -5.03 3.51
C PRO A 9 -14.74 -3.92 2.90
N GLU A 10 -13.42 -4.09 2.86
CA GLU A 10 -12.47 -3.20 2.21
C GLU A 10 -12.48 -3.30 0.67
N LEU A 11 -13.27 -4.20 0.10
CA LEU A 11 -13.33 -4.43 -1.34
C LEU A 11 -14.70 -4.06 -1.90
N PHE A 12 -14.73 -3.72 -3.18
CA PHE A 12 -15.99 -3.54 -3.88
C PHE A 12 -16.54 -4.89 -4.36
N ALA A 13 -17.82 -5.12 -4.09
CA ALA A 13 -18.56 -6.18 -4.76
C ALA A 13 -18.72 -5.82 -6.26
N ILE A 14 -18.45 -6.78 -7.12
CA ILE A 14 -18.63 -6.66 -8.57
C ILE A 14 -19.50 -7.80 -9.05
N PRO A 15 -20.20 -7.65 -10.21
CA PRO A 15 -20.96 -8.75 -10.80
C PRO A 15 -20.09 -10.00 -10.98
N PRO A 16 -20.68 -11.20 -10.85
CA PRO A 16 -19.95 -12.44 -11.07
C PRO A 16 -19.29 -12.47 -12.46
N SER A 17 -18.00 -12.73 -12.48
CA SER A 17 -17.22 -12.93 -13.70
C SER A 17 -16.07 -13.89 -13.37
N GLU A 18 -15.40 -14.40 -14.38
CA GLU A 18 -14.25 -15.29 -14.19
C GLU A 18 -13.13 -14.55 -13.43
N PRO A 19 -12.64 -15.08 -12.29
CA PRO A 19 -11.64 -14.41 -11.50
C PRO A 19 -10.24 -14.52 -12.15
N ASP A 20 -9.47 -13.43 -12.09
CA ASP A 20 -8.05 -13.45 -12.48
C ASP A 20 -7.19 -14.17 -11.44
N VAL A 21 -7.66 -14.25 -10.21
CA VAL A 21 -6.98 -14.84 -9.08
C VAL A 21 -7.95 -15.69 -8.28
N GLU A 22 -7.60 -16.95 -8.10
CA GLU A 22 -8.33 -17.87 -7.23
C GLU A 22 -7.84 -17.73 -5.78
N VAL A 23 -8.75 -17.49 -4.85
CA VAL A 23 -8.47 -17.47 -3.41
C VAL A 23 -9.32 -18.52 -2.72
N VAL A 24 -8.67 -19.52 -2.12
CA VAL A 24 -9.37 -20.66 -1.52
C VAL A 24 -8.80 -21.00 -0.14
N TYR A 25 -9.62 -21.64 0.68
CA TYR A 25 -9.12 -22.34 1.84
C TYR A 25 -8.62 -23.73 1.46
N GLY A 26 -7.48 -24.14 2.02
CA GLY A 26 -6.91 -25.44 1.79
C GLY A 26 -5.65 -25.68 2.59
N PRO A 27 -5.07 -26.87 2.53
CA PRO A 27 -3.80 -27.17 3.19
C PRO A 27 -2.65 -26.40 2.51
N VAL A 28 -1.79 -25.83 3.35
CA VAL A 28 -0.57 -25.13 2.91
C VAL A 28 0.65 -25.90 3.42
N PRO A 29 1.66 -26.17 2.59
CA PRO A 29 2.87 -26.85 2.98
C PRO A 29 3.55 -26.18 4.18
N SER A 30 4.20 -26.98 5.01
CA SER A 30 4.99 -26.45 6.12
C SER A 30 6.26 -25.78 5.61
N ILE A 31 6.63 -24.66 6.22
CA ILE A 31 7.90 -23.99 5.97
C ILE A 31 9.02 -24.80 6.63
N THR A 32 9.97 -25.27 5.83
CA THR A 32 11.10 -26.11 6.27
C THR A 32 12.45 -25.41 6.22
N ARG A 33 12.58 -24.42 5.33
CA ARG A 33 13.80 -23.63 5.10
C ARG A 33 13.46 -22.14 4.97
N PRO A 34 13.07 -21.49 6.08
CA PRO A 34 12.67 -20.10 6.02
C PRO A 34 13.84 -19.19 5.64
N VAL A 35 13.63 -18.25 4.71
CA VAL A 35 14.54 -17.13 4.42
C VAL A 35 14.38 -16.00 5.43
N PHE A 36 13.22 -15.95 6.10
CA PHE A 36 12.94 -15.10 7.25
C PHE A 36 12.26 -15.94 8.33
N ASN A 37 12.79 -15.89 9.54
CA ASN A 37 12.29 -16.65 10.70
C ASN A 37 12.19 -15.71 11.91
N GLY A 38 11.09 -14.97 11.97
CA GLY A 38 10.76 -14.13 13.12
C GLY A 38 9.93 -14.88 14.16
N SER A 39 9.78 -14.28 15.34
CA SER A 39 9.00 -14.89 16.45
C SER A 39 7.54 -15.18 16.08
N TRP A 40 6.96 -14.40 15.17
CA TRP A 40 5.54 -14.47 14.81
C TRP A 40 5.27 -14.79 13.35
N ASN A 41 6.29 -14.78 12.50
CA ASN A 41 6.11 -15.03 11.08
C ASN A 41 7.34 -15.67 10.45
N GLN A 42 7.10 -16.49 9.44
CA GLN A 42 8.11 -17.17 8.65
C GLN A 42 7.79 -17.02 7.17
N ILE A 43 8.83 -16.92 6.36
CA ILE A 43 8.73 -16.79 4.90
C ILE A 43 9.68 -17.79 4.25
N GLN A 44 9.19 -18.44 3.20
CA GLN A 44 9.98 -19.30 2.33
C GLN A 44 9.56 -19.09 0.88
N PHE A 45 10.50 -19.19 -0.04
CA PHE A 45 10.25 -19.23 -1.48
C PHE A 45 10.65 -20.60 -2.03
N VAL A 46 9.81 -21.17 -2.87
CA VAL A 46 10.03 -22.46 -3.52
C VAL A 46 9.51 -22.38 -4.94
N ASP A 47 10.40 -22.53 -5.93
CA ASP A 47 10.05 -22.54 -7.36
C ASP A 47 9.17 -21.34 -7.80
N GLY A 48 9.50 -20.14 -7.29
CA GLY A 48 8.71 -18.92 -7.56
C GLY A 48 7.44 -18.77 -6.73
N ALA A 49 7.03 -19.78 -5.97
CA ALA A 49 5.94 -19.66 -5.04
C ALA A 49 6.38 -19.00 -3.72
N PHE A 50 5.47 -18.25 -3.11
CA PHE A 50 5.64 -17.60 -1.81
C PHE A 50 4.86 -18.38 -0.74
N LEU A 51 5.57 -18.82 0.28
CA LEU A 51 5.01 -19.47 1.47
C LEU A 51 5.16 -18.52 2.65
N TYR A 52 4.07 -18.32 3.36
CA TYR A 52 3.99 -17.51 4.57
C TYR A 52 3.32 -18.26 5.71
N ASN A 53 3.87 -18.13 6.89
CA ASN A 53 3.25 -18.61 8.12
C ASN A 53 3.21 -17.49 9.14
N LYS A 54 2.01 -17.06 9.52
CA LYS A 54 1.77 -16.21 10.69
C LYS A 54 1.33 -17.11 11.84
N THR A 55 2.23 -17.29 12.79
CA THR A 55 2.04 -18.21 13.94
C THR A 55 0.71 -17.90 14.64
N GLY A 56 -0.10 -18.94 14.83
CA GLY A 56 -1.40 -18.83 15.50
C GLY A 56 -2.51 -18.18 14.68
N VAL A 57 -2.27 -17.77 13.44
CA VAL A 57 -3.26 -17.07 12.60
C VAL A 57 -3.55 -17.83 11.31
N THR A 58 -2.59 -17.87 10.40
CA THR A 58 -2.79 -18.44 9.07
C THR A 58 -1.47 -18.83 8.42
N ARG A 59 -1.53 -19.81 7.53
CA ARG A 59 -0.51 -20.04 6.51
C ARG A 59 -1.06 -19.61 5.16
N ALA A 60 -0.19 -19.16 4.27
CA ALA A 60 -0.54 -18.78 2.92
C ALA A 60 0.46 -19.33 1.91
N LEU A 61 -0.05 -19.74 0.75
CA LEU A 61 0.72 -20.08 -0.44
C LEU A 61 0.23 -19.17 -1.57
N VAL A 62 1.14 -18.46 -2.21
CA VAL A 62 0.86 -17.67 -3.43
C VAL A 62 1.68 -18.25 -4.55
N SER A 63 1.05 -18.62 -5.65
CA SER A 63 1.70 -19.23 -6.81
C SER A 63 1.21 -18.64 -8.13
N ASP A 64 2.11 -18.57 -9.10
CA ASP A 64 1.88 -18.23 -10.50
C ASP A 64 1.18 -16.88 -10.75
N GLY A 65 1.14 -16.00 -9.73
CA GLY A 65 0.40 -14.75 -9.79
C GLY A 65 -1.12 -14.91 -9.97
N ARG A 66 -1.66 -16.11 -9.70
CA ARG A 66 -3.06 -16.47 -9.96
C ARG A 66 -3.76 -17.25 -8.86
N ARG A 67 -3.01 -17.88 -7.98
CA ARG A 67 -3.59 -18.73 -6.93
C ARG A 67 -3.09 -18.36 -5.56
N ILE A 68 -4.03 -18.23 -4.63
CA ILE A 68 -3.77 -18.03 -3.21
C ILE A 68 -4.50 -19.13 -2.44
N VAL A 69 -3.75 -19.92 -1.70
CA VAL A 69 -4.31 -20.90 -0.75
C VAL A 69 -4.06 -20.40 0.65
N LEU A 70 -5.12 -20.34 1.46
CA LEU A 70 -5.07 -19.93 2.86
C LEU A 70 -5.43 -21.12 3.76
N GLN A 71 -4.60 -21.38 4.74
CA GLN A 71 -4.89 -22.34 5.80
C GLN A 71 -5.02 -21.58 7.12
N ARG A 72 -6.25 -21.25 7.51
CA ARG A 72 -6.53 -20.52 8.75
C ARG A 72 -6.50 -21.45 9.97
N VAL A 73 -6.19 -20.89 11.10
CA VAL A 73 -6.40 -21.52 12.40
C VAL A 73 -7.90 -21.40 12.75
N PRO A 74 -8.61 -22.47 13.12
CA PRO A 74 -10.08 -22.48 13.21
C PRO A 74 -10.72 -21.43 14.12
N TRP A 75 -10.04 -21.04 15.21
CA TRP A 75 -10.55 -20.09 16.20
C TRP A 75 -10.10 -18.64 15.98
N VAL A 76 -9.36 -18.37 14.91
CA VAL A 76 -8.90 -17.01 14.60
C VAL A 76 -10.00 -16.22 13.93
N HIS A 77 -10.12 -14.95 14.33
CA HIS A 77 -11.08 -14.01 13.76
C HIS A 77 -10.72 -13.69 12.32
N ASP A 78 -11.74 -13.52 11.47
CA ASP A 78 -11.55 -13.22 10.04
C ASP A 78 -10.73 -11.95 9.79
N ASP A 79 -10.81 -10.96 10.68
CA ASP A 79 -10.06 -9.70 10.58
C ASP A 79 -8.54 -9.91 10.55
N GLU A 80 -8.02 -10.86 11.33
CA GLU A 80 -6.58 -11.15 11.33
C GLU A 80 -6.12 -11.87 10.07
N VAL A 81 -6.96 -12.78 9.56
CA VAL A 81 -6.70 -13.46 8.28
C VAL A 81 -6.76 -12.45 7.14
N ARG A 82 -7.78 -11.59 7.14
CA ARG A 82 -8.01 -10.53 6.14
C ARG A 82 -6.86 -9.51 6.14
N TYR A 83 -6.43 -9.05 7.30
CA TYR A 83 -5.27 -8.16 7.40
C TYR A 83 -4.02 -8.79 6.78
N THR A 84 -3.76 -10.06 7.08
CA THR A 84 -2.61 -10.80 6.51
C THR A 84 -2.75 -10.94 4.99
N PHE A 85 -3.95 -11.25 4.52
CA PHE A 85 -4.27 -11.39 3.10
C PHE A 85 -4.08 -10.06 2.35
N LEU A 86 -4.71 -8.97 2.81
CA LEU A 86 -4.66 -7.66 2.14
C LEU A 86 -3.29 -6.96 2.24
N SER A 87 -2.39 -7.44 3.06
CA SER A 87 -1.04 -6.89 3.21
C SER A 87 0.03 -7.77 2.55
N ILE A 88 0.59 -8.70 3.32
CA ILE A 88 1.78 -9.46 2.91
C ILE A 88 1.50 -10.45 1.76
N VAL A 89 0.34 -11.11 1.79
CA VAL A 89 -0.05 -12.08 0.76
C VAL A 89 -0.33 -11.38 -0.57
N MET A 90 -1.06 -10.26 -0.51
CA MET A 90 -1.34 -9.45 -1.70
C MET A 90 -0.05 -8.85 -2.29
N THR A 91 0.91 -8.45 -1.45
CA THR A 91 2.22 -7.97 -1.95
C THR A 91 2.95 -9.04 -2.75
N ALA A 92 2.98 -10.28 -2.25
CA ALA A 92 3.62 -11.39 -2.98
C ALA A 92 2.92 -11.64 -4.33
N LEU A 93 1.58 -11.60 -4.36
CA LEU A 93 0.80 -11.70 -5.59
C LEU A 93 1.14 -10.60 -6.59
N LEU A 94 1.17 -9.34 -6.15
CA LEU A 94 1.50 -8.20 -7.00
C LEU A 94 2.90 -8.35 -7.63
N LEU A 95 3.89 -8.72 -6.82
CA LEU A 95 5.26 -8.95 -7.30
C LEU A 95 5.35 -10.12 -8.29
N GLN A 96 4.63 -11.23 -8.06
CA GLN A 96 4.55 -12.34 -9.03
C GLN A 96 3.93 -11.90 -10.36
N ARG A 97 2.95 -10.99 -10.33
CA ARG A 97 2.29 -10.41 -11.51
C ARG A 97 3.11 -9.31 -12.19
N GLY A 98 4.28 -8.98 -11.68
CA GLY A 98 5.10 -7.89 -12.20
C GLY A 98 4.52 -6.50 -11.95
N ILE A 99 3.66 -6.35 -10.96
CA ILE A 99 3.10 -5.07 -10.51
C ILE A 99 4.01 -4.53 -9.41
N LEU A 100 4.44 -3.27 -9.50
CA LEU A 100 5.30 -2.62 -8.52
C LEU A 100 4.48 -2.14 -7.31
N PRO A 101 4.60 -2.76 -6.12
CA PRO A 101 3.89 -2.32 -4.93
C PRO A 101 4.69 -1.23 -4.22
N MET A 102 4.19 0.00 -4.18
CA MET A 102 4.84 1.08 -3.42
C MET A 102 4.26 1.17 -2.01
N HIS A 103 5.11 1.31 -1.00
CA HIS A 103 4.68 1.65 0.36
C HIS A 103 4.35 3.13 0.44
N ALA A 104 3.12 3.45 0.08
CA ALA A 104 2.66 4.81 -0.11
C ALA A 104 1.15 4.93 0.09
N SER A 105 0.70 6.16 0.34
CA SER A 105 -0.67 6.58 0.13
C SER A 105 -0.77 7.32 -1.21
N ALA A 106 -1.91 7.33 -1.86
CA ALA A 106 -2.13 8.04 -3.11
C ALA A 106 -3.53 8.65 -3.17
N VAL A 107 -3.63 9.84 -3.74
CA VAL A 107 -4.91 10.50 -4.05
C VAL A 107 -4.98 10.85 -5.52
N ALA A 108 -6.21 10.90 -6.03
CA ALA A 108 -6.47 11.37 -7.39
C ALA A 108 -6.34 12.89 -7.47
N ALA A 109 -5.68 13.38 -8.51
CA ALA A 109 -5.64 14.76 -8.97
C ALA A 109 -6.43 14.89 -10.27
N HIS A 110 -6.57 16.10 -10.79
CA HIS A 110 -7.33 16.35 -12.03
C HIS A 110 -6.81 15.53 -13.22
N ASP A 111 -5.49 15.39 -13.36
CA ASP A 111 -4.79 14.79 -14.50
C ASP A 111 -3.99 13.53 -14.17
N GLY A 112 -4.16 12.95 -12.97
CA GLY A 112 -3.44 11.75 -12.56
C GLY A 112 -3.57 11.46 -11.08
N ALA A 113 -2.57 10.76 -10.52
CA ALA A 113 -2.47 10.47 -9.10
C ALA A 113 -1.17 11.02 -8.53
N VAL A 114 -1.22 11.51 -7.30
CA VAL A 114 -0.04 11.91 -6.52
C VAL A 114 0.20 10.89 -5.42
N LEU A 115 1.44 10.40 -5.35
CA LEU A 115 1.88 9.37 -4.43
C LEU A 115 2.62 9.99 -3.24
N PHE A 116 2.30 9.60 -2.02
CA PHE A 116 2.97 10.05 -0.79
C PHE A 116 3.76 8.89 -0.17
N MET A 117 5.07 9.00 -0.18
CA MET A 117 6.03 8.08 0.43
C MET A 117 6.61 8.69 1.70
N GLY A 118 7.27 7.90 2.51
CA GLY A 118 7.95 8.35 3.72
C GLY A 118 8.05 7.26 4.78
N PRO A 119 8.83 7.45 5.83
CA PRO A 119 8.94 6.48 6.92
C PRO A 119 7.59 6.26 7.62
N SER A 120 7.52 5.21 8.44
CA SER A 120 6.36 5.02 9.32
C SER A 120 6.23 6.25 10.23
N GLY A 121 5.00 6.77 10.40
CA GLY A 121 4.77 7.99 11.18
C GLY A 121 5.01 9.32 10.42
N ALA A 122 5.48 9.31 9.17
CA ALA A 122 5.65 10.54 8.38
C ALA A 122 4.34 11.29 8.05
N GLY A 123 3.18 10.66 8.27
CA GLY A 123 1.87 11.28 8.03
C GLY A 123 1.27 10.99 6.65
N LYS A 124 1.73 9.96 5.92
CA LYS A 124 1.20 9.59 4.59
C LYS A 124 -0.31 9.41 4.59
N SER A 125 -0.82 8.47 5.39
CA SER A 125 -2.26 8.16 5.48
C SER A 125 -3.05 9.33 6.06
N THR A 126 -2.46 10.10 6.99
CA THR A 126 -3.08 11.28 7.59
C THR A 126 -3.25 12.40 6.56
N LEU A 127 -2.23 12.65 5.75
CA LEU A 127 -2.30 13.61 4.63
C LEU A 127 -3.32 13.16 3.58
N ALA A 128 -3.30 11.88 3.20
CA ALA A 128 -4.28 11.33 2.27
C ALA A 128 -5.72 11.49 2.80
N ALA A 129 -5.96 11.23 4.09
CA ALA A 129 -7.27 11.41 4.71
C ALA A 129 -7.75 12.87 4.69
N GLU A 130 -6.86 13.83 4.97
CA GLU A 130 -7.18 15.26 4.89
C GLU A 130 -7.51 15.67 3.45
N LEU A 131 -6.72 15.22 2.47
CA LEU A 131 -6.99 15.52 1.06
C LEU A 131 -8.31 14.88 0.59
N VAL A 132 -8.63 13.67 1.05
CA VAL A 132 -9.93 13.03 0.81
C VAL A 132 -11.08 13.85 1.41
N ARG A 133 -10.90 14.38 2.62
CA ARG A 133 -11.87 15.28 3.26
C ARG A 133 -12.09 16.56 2.44
N ARG A 134 -11.05 17.06 1.79
CA ARG A 134 -11.08 18.24 0.90
C ARG A 134 -11.63 17.96 -0.51
N GLY A 135 -11.90 16.70 -0.84
CA GLY A 135 -12.56 16.32 -2.09
C GLY A 135 -11.68 15.59 -3.10
N HIS A 136 -10.41 15.31 -2.80
CA HIS A 136 -9.53 14.50 -3.65
C HIS A 136 -9.79 13.01 -3.41
N PRO A 137 -10.27 12.22 -4.40
CA PRO A 137 -10.58 10.82 -4.16
C PRO A 137 -9.36 10.01 -3.75
N LEU A 138 -9.52 9.10 -2.79
CA LEU A 138 -8.49 8.13 -2.43
C LEU A 138 -8.19 7.21 -3.63
N GLN A 139 -6.91 6.98 -3.91
CA GLN A 139 -6.46 6.02 -4.92
C GLN A 139 -5.88 4.75 -4.28
N ALA A 140 -5.13 4.89 -3.20
CA ALA A 140 -4.56 3.79 -2.43
C ALA A 140 -4.08 4.28 -1.06
N ASP A 141 -3.99 3.36 -0.09
CA ASP A 141 -3.27 3.58 1.16
C ASP A 141 -2.50 2.31 1.56
N ASP A 142 -1.33 2.48 2.16
CA ASP A 142 -0.37 1.46 2.58
C ASP A 142 0.31 0.72 1.41
N ILE A 143 -0.44 0.22 0.43
CA ILE A 143 0.08 -0.39 -0.79
C ILE A 143 -0.53 0.34 -1.99
N ALA A 144 0.30 1.07 -2.73
CA ALA A 144 -0.07 1.71 -3.98
C ALA A 144 0.54 0.92 -5.16
N PRO A 145 -0.27 0.14 -5.90
CA PRO A 145 0.23 -0.66 -7.02
C PRO A 145 0.49 0.22 -8.23
N ILE A 146 1.65 0.05 -8.89
CA ILE A 146 2.00 0.75 -10.13
C ILE A 146 2.21 -0.27 -11.25
N VAL A 147 1.61 0.00 -12.42
CA VAL A 147 1.78 -0.76 -13.66
C VAL A 147 2.44 0.13 -14.73
N LEU A 148 3.05 -0.53 -15.73
CA LEU A 148 3.77 0.12 -16.84
C LEU A 148 3.27 -0.38 -18.21
N ASP A 149 2.06 -0.95 -18.24
CA ASP A 149 1.51 -1.63 -19.43
C ASP A 149 1.28 -0.67 -20.62
N SER A 150 0.96 0.59 -20.32
CA SER A 150 0.73 1.65 -21.32
C SER A 150 2.00 2.36 -21.80
N GLY A 151 3.18 1.95 -21.30
CA GLY A 151 4.45 2.66 -21.52
C GLY A 151 4.69 3.82 -20.56
N TYR A 152 3.69 4.16 -19.74
CA TYR A 152 3.76 5.17 -18.68
C TYR A 152 3.39 4.54 -17.34
N PRO A 153 3.91 5.04 -16.22
CA PRO A 153 3.51 4.57 -14.90
C PRO A 153 2.08 4.99 -14.58
N GLU A 154 1.24 4.01 -14.25
CA GLU A 154 -0.13 4.24 -13.80
C GLU A 154 -0.31 3.65 -12.39
N VAL A 155 -0.99 4.41 -11.52
CA VAL A 155 -1.41 3.94 -10.20
C VAL A 155 -2.72 3.19 -10.33
N VAL A 156 -2.69 1.90 -10.06
CA VAL A 156 -3.89 1.05 -9.99
C VAL A 156 -4.64 1.34 -8.69
N PRO A 157 -5.97 1.37 -8.66
CA PRO A 157 -6.72 1.46 -7.42
C PRO A 157 -6.29 0.40 -6.41
N GLY A 158 -5.96 0.84 -5.21
CA GLY A 158 -5.71 -0.05 -4.07
C GLY A 158 -7.00 -0.51 -3.41
N PHE A 159 -7.06 -0.45 -2.08
CA PHE A 159 -8.27 -0.72 -1.32
C PHE A 159 -8.89 0.59 -0.83
N PRO A 160 -10.24 0.71 -0.80
CA PRO A 160 -10.94 1.90 -0.29
C PRO A 160 -10.89 1.98 1.24
N GLN A 161 -9.69 1.97 1.80
CA GLN A 161 -9.40 1.95 3.22
C GLN A 161 -8.23 2.87 3.53
N LEU A 162 -8.36 3.66 4.58
CA LEU A 162 -7.30 4.44 5.19
C LEU A 162 -6.91 3.82 6.53
N LYS A 163 -5.61 3.72 6.79
CA LYS A 163 -5.06 3.19 8.05
C LYS A 163 -4.57 4.35 8.90
N LEU A 164 -5.46 4.89 9.76
CA LEU A 164 -5.17 6.07 10.56
C LEU A 164 -4.73 5.71 11.97
N ALA A 165 -3.70 6.37 12.48
CA ALA A 165 -3.37 6.36 13.89
C ALA A 165 -4.48 7.03 14.71
N LEU A 166 -4.65 6.65 15.98
CA LEU A 166 -5.76 7.15 16.80
C LEU A 166 -5.74 8.67 16.97
N ASP A 167 -4.58 9.25 17.20
CA ASP A 167 -4.38 10.70 17.29
C ASP A 167 -4.73 11.43 15.99
N ALA A 168 -4.35 10.86 14.85
CA ALA A 168 -4.71 11.41 13.55
C ALA A 168 -6.22 11.32 13.28
N ALA A 169 -6.87 10.23 13.67
CA ALA A 169 -8.31 10.06 13.52
C ALA A 169 -9.08 11.08 14.39
N GLU A 170 -8.61 11.34 15.62
CA GLU A 170 -9.17 12.35 16.50
C GLU A 170 -9.10 13.75 15.89
N HIS A 171 -7.92 14.16 15.39
CA HIS A 171 -7.75 15.48 14.76
C HIS A 171 -8.54 15.65 13.44
N LEU A 172 -8.91 14.56 12.81
CA LEU A 172 -9.71 14.55 11.57
C LEU A 172 -11.22 14.36 11.82
N ASP A 173 -11.66 14.43 13.07
CA ASP A 173 -13.05 14.19 13.48
C ASP A 173 -13.62 12.86 12.95
N GLN A 174 -12.74 11.84 12.80
CA GLN A 174 -13.19 10.52 12.38
C GLN A 174 -13.83 9.79 13.55
N PRO A 175 -14.99 9.12 13.33
CA PRO A 175 -15.59 8.29 14.37
C PRO A 175 -14.57 7.25 14.87
N GLN A 176 -14.39 7.17 16.18
CA GLN A 176 -13.56 6.13 16.79
C GLN A 176 -14.39 4.95 17.31
N ASP A 177 -15.60 5.24 17.75
CA ASP A 177 -16.53 4.23 18.24
C ASP A 177 -17.18 3.47 17.07
N GLY A 178 -17.14 2.15 17.14
CA GLY A 178 -17.68 1.28 16.08
C GLY A 178 -16.82 1.15 14.83
N VAL A 179 -15.68 1.86 14.73
CA VAL A 179 -14.75 1.70 13.63
C VAL A 179 -13.80 0.53 13.93
N ALA A 180 -13.65 -0.37 12.96
CA ALA A 180 -12.76 -1.51 13.09
C ALA A 180 -11.30 -1.06 13.25
N ARG A 181 -10.55 -1.71 14.12
CA ARG A 181 -9.09 -1.59 14.15
C ARG A 181 -8.50 -2.31 12.95
N VAL A 182 -7.37 -1.84 12.46
CA VAL A 182 -6.66 -2.50 11.34
C VAL A 182 -6.39 -3.97 11.68
N ARG A 183 -6.04 -4.24 12.94
CA ARG A 183 -6.00 -5.58 13.55
C ARG A 183 -6.20 -5.47 15.06
N PRO A 184 -6.60 -6.56 15.74
CA PRO A 184 -6.67 -6.58 17.19
C PRO A 184 -5.35 -6.15 17.84
N GLY A 185 -5.43 -5.21 18.81
CA GLY A 185 -4.26 -4.71 19.54
C GLY A 185 -3.42 -3.65 18.81
N GLU A 186 -3.72 -3.28 17.58
CA GLU A 186 -3.02 -2.19 16.89
C GLU A 186 -3.68 -0.83 17.19
N ALA A 187 -2.84 0.20 17.38
CA ALA A 187 -3.28 1.58 17.61
C ALA A 187 -3.60 2.32 16.30
N LYS A 188 -4.23 1.60 15.34
CA LYS A 188 -4.69 2.17 14.06
C LYS A 188 -6.10 1.76 13.74
N LEU A 189 -6.87 2.70 13.24
CA LEU A 189 -8.23 2.51 12.75
C LEU A 189 -8.23 2.18 11.25
N SER A 190 -9.17 1.32 10.88
CA SER A 190 -9.50 0.99 9.49
C SER A 190 -10.69 1.84 9.06
N VAL A 191 -10.44 2.97 8.40
CA VAL A 191 -11.49 3.89 7.94
C VAL A 191 -11.80 3.57 6.48
N LEU A 192 -13.02 3.09 6.21
CA LEU A 192 -13.48 2.80 4.85
C LEU A 192 -13.82 4.10 4.11
N SER A 193 -13.42 4.19 2.85
CA SER A 193 -13.56 5.38 2.00
C SER A 193 -14.22 5.06 0.65
N HIS A 194 -15.26 4.22 0.65
CA HIS A 194 -15.91 3.75 -0.58
C HIS A 194 -16.47 4.88 -1.43
N ASP A 195 -17.13 5.87 -0.80
CA ASP A 195 -17.80 6.98 -1.50
C ASP A 195 -16.81 8.01 -2.08
N ARG A 196 -15.58 8.02 -1.58
CA ARG A 196 -14.52 8.94 -2.00
C ARG A 196 -13.30 8.19 -2.52
N PHE A 197 -13.53 7.09 -3.22
CA PHE A 197 -12.48 6.24 -3.79
C PHE A 197 -12.51 6.28 -5.31
N ASN A 198 -11.36 6.53 -5.94
CA ASN A 198 -11.23 6.42 -7.38
C ASN A 198 -11.03 4.96 -7.80
N ARG A 199 -11.87 4.48 -8.73
CA ARG A 199 -11.90 3.10 -9.20
C ARG A 199 -11.20 2.89 -10.54
N ARG A 200 -10.58 3.94 -11.10
CA ARG A 200 -9.88 3.89 -12.38
C ARG A 200 -8.37 3.93 -12.17
N ARG A 201 -7.63 3.34 -13.09
CA ARG A 201 -6.19 3.58 -13.19
C ARG A 201 -5.95 5.04 -13.53
N LEU A 202 -4.95 5.65 -12.95
CA LEU A 202 -4.56 7.03 -13.20
C LEU A 202 -3.07 7.10 -13.51
N PRO A 203 -2.66 7.94 -14.48
CA PRO A 203 -1.25 8.26 -14.67
C PRO A 203 -0.60 8.71 -13.35
N LEU A 204 0.62 8.27 -13.08
CA LEU A 204 1.38 8.76 -11.93
C LEU A 204 1.95 10.16 -12.26
N LYS A 205 1.27 11.20 -11.81
CA LYS A 205 1.63 12.60 -12.03
C LYS A 205 2.91 12.99 -11.29
N ALA A 206 2.97 12.67 -9.99
CA ALA A 206 4.10 12.99 -9.13
C ALA A 206 4.20 12.03 -7.96
N ALA A 207 5.39 11.92 -7.39
CA ALA A 207 5.61 11.23 -6.12
C ALA A 207 6.28 12.17 -5.11
N VAL A 208 5.85 12.11 -3.87
CA VAL A 208 6.31 12.96 -2.77
C VAL A 208 6.90 12.11 -1.67
N LEU A 209 8.13 12.43 -1.28
CA LEU A 209 8.76 11.90 -0.08
C LEU A 209 8.49 12.89 1.08
N LEU A 210 7.67 12.48 2.05
CA LEU A 210 7.43 13.26 3.26
C LEU A 210 8.58 13.07 4.24
N GLU A 211 9.23 14.18 4.60
CA GLU A 211 10.38 14.23 5.51
C GLU A 211 10.07 15.18 6.69
N PRO A 212 9.57 14.65 7.84
CA PRO A 212 9.54 15.46 9.06
C PRO A 212 10.94 15.93 9.40
N SER A 213 11.12 17.22 9.63
CA SER A 213 12.43 17.79 9.91
C SER A 213 12.35 19.11 10.70
N ALA A 214 13.48 19.53 11.28
CA ALA A 214 13.58 20.77 12.04
C ALA A 214 13.58 21.99 11.10
N VAL A 215 12.44 22.26 10.45
CA VAL A 215 12.20 23.43 9.59
C VAL A 215 11.03 24.23 10.13
N ASP A 216 11.02 25.54 9.89
CA ASP A 216 9.95 26.43 10.37
C ASP A 216 8.69 26.41 9.49
N ARG A 217 8.81 25.98 8.24
CA ARG A 217 7.71 25.94 7.27
C ARG A 217 7.85 24.79 6.28
N VAL A 218 6.74 24.42 5.68
CA VAL A 218 6.72 23.42 4.58
C VAL A 218 7.54 23.97 3.40
N CYS A 219 8.42 23.12 2.88
CA CYS A 219 9.18 23.41 1.67
C CYS A 219 9.35 22.16 0.81
N MET A 220 9.51 22.35 -0.49
CA MET A 220 9.63 21.27 -1.48
C MET A 220 10.88 21.45 -2.31
N ARG A 221 11.56 20.34 -2.60
CA ARG A 221 12.65 20.28 -3.57
C ARG A 221 12.49 19.06 -4.47
N LYS A 222 12.78 19.23 -5.75
CA LYS A 222 12.83 18.12 -6.71
C LYS A 222 14.08 17.27 -6.42
N LEU A 223 13.92 15.94 -6.43
CA LEU A 223 15.03 15.02 -6.27
C LEU A 223 15.81 14.86 -7.58
N ASP A 224 17.13 14.78 -7.48
CA ASP A 224 17.98 14.38 -8.60
C ASP A 224 17.77 12.90 -8.96
N ALA A 225 18.33 12.45 -10.07
CA ALA A 225 18.14 11.10 -10.59
C ALA A 225 18.55 10.00 -9.61
N VAL A 226 19.63 10.20 -8.87
CA VAL A 226 20.16 9.20 -7.91
C VAL A 226 19.26 9.15 -6.66
N ALA A 227 18.92 10.30 -6.10
CA ALA A 227 18.04 10.39 -4.94
C ALA A 227 16.64 9.85 -5.25
N LYS A 228 16.11 10.16 -6.45
CA LYS A 228 14.85 9.65 -6.97
C LYS A 228 14.84 8.12 -7.01
N LEU A 229 15.84 7.51 -7.67
CA LEU A 229 15.94 6.06 -7.79
C LEU A 229 16.07 5.39 -6.41
N ARG A 230 16.92 5.91 -5.54
CA ARG A 230 17.08 5.40 -4.16
C ARG A 230 15.77 5.46 -3.38
N THR A 231 15.03 6.54 -3.52
CA THR A 231 13.74 6.73 -2.84
C THR A 231 12.72 5.70 -3.32
N LEU A 232 12.56 5.53 -4.63
CA LEU A 232 11.62 4.56 -5.20
C LEU A 232 11.97 3.12 -4.81
N VAL A 233 13.25 2.75 -4.84
CA VAL A 233 13.70 1.43 -4.35
C VAL A 233 13.37 1.27 -2.87
N LYS A 234 13.74 2.26 -2.03
CA LYS A 234 13.55 2.21 -0.58
C LYS A 234 12.07 2.01 -0.19
N TYR A 235 11.16 2.66 -0.90
CA TYR A 235 9.73 2.60 -0.61
C TYR A 235 8.97 1.58 -1.45
N THR A 236 9.64 0.64 -2.10
CA THR A 236 9.00 -0.58 -2.59
C THR A 236 8.57 -1.43 -1.40
N PHE A 237 7.29 -1.82 -1.37
CA PHE A 237 6.74 -2.59 -0.26
C PHE A 237 7.29 -4.03 -0.28
N ASN A 238 7.82 -4.51 0.87
CA ASN A 238 8.41 -5.84 1.00
C ASN A 238 9.47 -6.16 -0.07
N GLN A 239 10.36 -5.22 -0.38
CA GLN A 239 11.45 -5.42 -1.36
C GLN A 239 12.32 -6.65 -1.09
N SER A 240 12.36 -7.15 0.14
CA SER A 240 13.06 -8.39 0.50
C SER A 240 12.50 -9.65 -0.20
N PHE A 241 11.28 -9.59 -0.76
CA PHE A 241 10.69 -10.70 -1.51
C PHE A 241 11.28 -10.84 -2.93
N LEU A 242 11.88 -9.78 -3.45
CA LEU A 242 12.34 -9.71 -4.84
C LEU A 242 13.37 -10.80 -5.18
N ASP A 243 14.28 -11.11 -4.27
CA ASP A 243 15.29 -12.15 -4.50
C ASP A 243 14.65 -13.54 -4.53
N GLY A 244 13.84 -13.85 -3.53
CA GLY A 244 13.16 -15.14 -3.43
C GLY A 244 12.17 -15.41 -4.56
N LEU A 245 11.60 -14.36 -5.15
CA LEU A 245 10.71 -14.45 -6.31
C LEU A 245 11.45 -14.33 -7.65
N GLY A 246 12.77 -14.12 -7.66
CA GLY A 246 13.54 -13.92 -8.89
C GLY A 246 13.16 -12.63 -9.65
N ARG A 247 12.67 -11.60 -8.96
CA ARG A 247 12.12 -10.38 -9.57
C ARG A 247 13.01 -9.14 -9.48
N ARG A 248 14.22 -9.24 -8.92
CA ARG A 248 15.09 -8.07 -8.69
C ARG A 248 15.43 -7.28 -9.95
N SER A 249 15.82 -7.96 -11.04
CA SER A 249 16.14 -7.27 -12.31
C SER A 249 14.91 -6.59 -12.93
N HIS A 250 13.76 -7.29 -12.90
CA HIS A 250 12.49 -6.72 -13.39
C HIS A 250 12.09 -5.48 -12.57
N HIS A 251 12.15 -5.58 -11.25
CA HIS A 251 11.88 -4.48 -10.33
C HIS A 251 12.79 -3.27 -10.59
N PHE A 252 14.09 -3.49 -10.81
CA PHE A 252 15.01 -2.39 -11.12
C PHE A 252 14.58 -1.65 -12.40
N GLY A 253 14.22 -2.40 -13.45
CA GLY A 253 13.69 -1.82 -14.69
C GLY A 253 12.39 -1.00 -14.45
N GLN A 254 11.48 -1.51 -13.62
CA GLN A 254 10.26 -0.79 -13.28
C GLN A 254 10.55 0.53 -12.53
N VAL A 255 11.39 0.48 -11.51
CA VAL A 255 11.75 1.66 -10.72
C VAL A 255 12.48 2.70 -11.58
N ALA A 256 13.36 2.25 -12.50
CA ALA A 256 14.03 3.15 -13.45
C ALA A 256 13.01 3.80 -14.40
N ALA A 257 12.05 3.03 -14.93
CA ALA A 257 11.00 3.56 -15.80
C ALA A 257 10.11 4.58 -15.07
N VAL A 258 9.68 4.29 -13.85
CA VAL A 258 8.94 5.24 -13.00
C VAL A 258 9.78 6.50 -12.76
N GLY A 259 11.05 6.34 -12.39
CA GLY A 259 11.95 7.46 -12.13
C GLY A 259 12.21 8.35 -13.36
N ASN A 260 12.21 7.80 -14.56
CA ASN A 260 12.38 8.55 -15.79
C ASN A 260 11.10 9.31 -16.20
N ALA A 261 9.94 8.71 -15.96
CA ALA A 261 8.65 9.26 -16.40
C ALA A 261 8.00 10.21 -15.38
N THR A 262 8.41 10.17 -14.09
CA THR A 262 7.72 10.88 -13.01
C THR A 262 8.68 11.74 -12.21
N ASP A 263 8.25 12.94 -11.85
CA ASP A 263 8.97 13.77 -10.90
C ASP A 263 8.76 13.28 -9.47
N VAL A 264 9.85 13.26 -8.72
CA VAL A 264 9.83 12.92 -7.30
C VAL A 264 10.33 14.11 -6.50
N PHE A 265 9.53 14.54 -5.54
CA PHE A 265 9.83 15.69 -4.68
C PHE A 265 10.06 15.21 -3.24
N ALA A 266 11.00 15.83 -2.55
CA ALA A 266 11.07 15.76 -1.10
C ALA A 266 10.34 16.97 -0.52
N VAL A 267 9.37 16.73 0.35
CA VAL A 267 8.62 17.75 1.07
C VAL A 267 9.01 17.66 2.54
N GLN A 268 9.73 18.68 3.00
CA GLN A 268 10.08 18.86 4.40
C GLN A 268 8.96 19.62 5.11
N ARG A 269 8.56 19.15 6.25
CA ARG A 269 7.57 19.79 7.11
C ARG A 269 8.09 19.89 8.55
N PRO A 270 7.65 20.89 9.33
CA PRO A 270 7.95 20.92 10.74
C PRO A 270 7.61 19.58 11.41
N ASP A 271 8.51 19.08 12.25
CA ASP A 271 8.36 17.84 13.00
C ASP A 271 7.60 18.02 14.32
N THR A 272 7.30 19.27 14.68
CA THR A 272 6.56 19.66 15.88
C THR A 272 5.20 20.27 15.55
N GLY A 273 4.22 20.05 16.42
CA GLY A 273 2.86 20.56 16.29
C GLY A 273 2.03 19.88 15.19
N TRP A 274 0.75 20.25 15.12
CA TRP A 274 -0.18 19.75 14.12
C TRP A 274 -0.11 20.60 12.83
N GLN A 275 0.69 20.17 11.88
CA GLN A 275 0.97 20.90 10.63
C GLN A 275 0.14 20.43 9.43
N LEU A 276 -0.83 19.56 9.64
CA LEU A 276 -1.58 18.91 8.55
C LEU A 276 -2.31 19.90 7.64
N PRO A 277 -3.02 20.94 8.14
CA PRO A 277 -3.69 21.89 7.26
C PRO A 277 -2.72 22.62 6.34
N ALA A 278 -1.61 23.15 6.90
CA ALA A 278 -0.60 23.85 6.12
C ALA A 278 0.10 22.95 5.08
N LEU A 279 0.35 21.68 5.45
CA LEU A 279 0.90 20.69 4.52
C LEU A 279 -0.10 20.37 3.39
N ALA A 280 -1.38 20.20 3.71
CA ALA A 280 -2.40 19.93 2.71
C ALA A 280 -2.60 21.12 1.76
N ASP A 281 -2.68 22.36 2.27
CA ASP A 281 -2.74 23.59 1.47
C ASP A 281 -1.57 23.68 0.49
N PHE A 282 -0.36 23.40 0.98
CA PHE A 282 0.84 23.39 0.16
C PHE A 282 0.78 22.33 -0.96
N ILE A 283 0.40 21.10 -0.63
CA ILE A 283 0.30 20.00 -1.61
C ILE A 283 -0.81 20.27 -2.64
N GLU A 284 -1.96 20.80 -2.22
CA GLU A 284 -3.03 21.17 -3.15
C GLU A 284 -2.54 22.23 -4.15
N HIS A 285 -1.91 23.28 -3.65
CA HIS A 285 -1.42 24.36 -4.50
C HIS A 285 -0.35 23.89 -5.51
N GLU A 286 0.63 23.11 -5.03
CA GLU A 286 1.80 22.75 -5.85
C GLU A 286 1.55 21.55 -6.78
N LEU A 287 0.66 20.62 -6.42
CA LEU A 287 0.58 19.33 -7.11
C LEU A 287 -0.83 18.88 -7.51
N LEU A 288 -1.90 19.38 -6.89
CA LEU A 288 -3.25 18.87 -7.13
C LEU A 288 -4.16 19.84 -7.90
N ALA A 289 -3.93 21.15 -7.80
CA ALA A 289 -4.78 22.20 -8.37
C ALA A 289 -4.51 22.52 -9.85
N SER A 290 -3.53 21.87 -10.48
CA SER A 290 -3.14 22.14 -11.88
C SER A 290 -3.57 21.03 -12.84
#